data_02b53e23374898a3c6d7b870c9b18694
#
_entry.id   02b53e23374898a3c6d7b870c9b18694
#
_cell.length_a   1.000
_cell.length_b   1.000
_cell.length_c   1.000
_cell.angle_alpha   90.00
_cell.angle_beta   90.00
_cell.angle_gamma   90.00
#
_symmetry.space_group_name_H-M   'P 1'
#
loop_
_entity.id
_entity.type
_entity.pdbx_description
1 polymer ?
#
loop_
_entity_poly.entity_id
_entity_poly.type
_entity_poly.pdbx_seq_one_letter_code
_entity_poly.pdbx_strand_id
1 'polypeptide(L)'
;QMCIRDSTTTNVIIPLNALDRIVDGDGEEVTLRLTNGATITGAELVERTFTEHGLATLIHPVKGPVNLYRTSRYATEKQRQMAAAENPTCPWPPCNHPADKAQIHHLKAWKHGGLTNMENLTVCCPYHNGVNQDDPNAPPLRGRLARVNGKVRWVR
;
A
#
# COMPACT_ATOMS: atom_id res chain seq x y z
N GLN A 1 -7.64 -30.40 -5.80
CA GLN A 1 -7.79 -29.39 -4.74
C GLN A 1 -6.40 -28.88 -4.39
N MET A 2 -5.98 -27.79 -5.03
CA MET A 2 -4.71 -27.12 -4.73
C MET A 2 -4.96 -26.16 -3.58
N CYS A 3 -4.51 -26.49 -2.37
CA CYS A 3 -4.44 -25.55 -1.27
C CYS A 3 -3.38 -24.51 -1.59
N ILE A 4 -3.80 -23.33 -2.03
CA ILE A 4 -2.94 -22.16 -2.04
C ILE A 4 -2.70 -21.84 -0.56
N ARG A 5 -1.50 -22.13 -0.06
CA ARG A 5 -1.04 -21.57 1.20
C ARG A 5 -0.90 -20.07 0.98
N ASP A 6 -1.86 -19.33 1.49
CA ASP A 6 -1.77 -17.88 1.67
C ASP A 6 -0.67 -17.60 2.69
N SER A 7 0.58 -17.56 2.20
CA SER A 7 1.66 -16.98 3.00
C SER A 7 1.53 -15.47 2.91
N THR A 8 0.74 -14.88 3.79
CA THR A 8 0.66 -13.43 3.96
C THR A 8 2.00 -12.94 4.48
N THR A 9 2.86 -12.50 3.58
CA THR A 9 4.12 -11.86 3.95
C THR A 9 3.82 -10.47 4.48
N THR A 10 4.05 -10.26 5.77
CA THR A 10 3.95 -8.94 6.38
C THR A 10 5.24 -8.16 6.11
N ASN A 11 5.13 -7.02 5.44
CA ASN A 11 6.27 -6.15 5.12
C ASN A 11 6.37 -5.00 6.10
N VAL A 12 7.59 -4.56 6.38
CA VAL A 12 7.88 -3.33 7.13
C VAL A 12 8.02 -2.17 6.15
N ILE A 13 7.37 -1.05 6.44
CA ILE A 13 7.41 0.17 5.63
C ILE A 13 8.43 1.11 6.26
N ILE A 14 9.49 1.42 5.52
CA ILE A 14 10.57 2.29 5.99
C ILE A 14 10.60 3.55 5.12
N PRO A 15 10.13 4.72 5.61
CA PRO A 15 10.37 5.99 4.96
C PRO A 15 11.88 6.30 4.89
N LEU A 16 12.36 6.89 3.81
CA LEU A 16 13.79 7.17 3.65
C LEU A 16 14.35 8.04 4.78
N ASN A 17 13.61 9.04 5.23
CA ASN A 17 14.01 9.87 6.36
C ASN A 17 14.03 9.14 7.70
N ALA A 18 13.30 8.04 7.83
CA ALA A 18 13.37 7.18 9.03
C ALA A 18 14.59 6.27 8.99
N LEU A 19 15.02 5.85 7.79
CA LEU A 19 16.20 5.02 7.63
C LEU A 19 17.46 5.71 8.14
N ASP A 20 17.67 6.98 7.81
CA ASP A 20 18.81 7.77 8.27
C ASP A 20 18.87 7.79 9.81
N ARG A 21 17.75 8.07 10.48
CA ARG A 21 17.65 8.06 11.95
C ARG A 21 17.93 6.70 12.57
N ILE A 22 17.48 5.62 11.92
CA ILE A 22 17.76 4.25 12.40
C ILE A 22 19.25 3.94 12.30
N VAL A 23 19.91 4.35 11.21
CA VAL A 23 21.35 4.17 10.99
C VAL A 23 22.17 5.00 11.98
N ASP A 24 21.70 6.21 12.31
CA ASP A 24 22.35 7.12 13.26
C ASP A 24 22.18 6.68 14.74
N GLY A 25 21.40 5.64 15.01
CA GLY A 25 21.23 5.07 16.35
C GLY A 25 19.95 5.46 17.08
N ASP A 26 19.11 6.31 16.49
CA ASP A 26 17.82 6.78 17.07
C ASP A 26 16.67 5.81 16.78
N GLY A 27 16.94 4.53 16.55
CA GLY A 27 15.96 3.54 16.13
C GLY A 27 14.79 3.34 17.10
N GLU A 28 14.98 3.56 18.40
CA GLU A 28 13.92 3.44 19.41
C GLU A 28 12.86 4.54 19.28
N GLU A 29 13.23 5.72 18.80
CA GLU A 29 12.34 6.85 18.60
C GLU A 29 11.59 6.80 17.25
N VAL A 30 11.97 5.88 16.37
CA VAL A 30 11.38 5.72 15.05
C VAL A 30 10.29 4.65 15.09
N THR A 31 9.05 5.03 14.81
CA THR A 31 7.92 4.10 14.66
C THR A 31 7.68 3.79 13.19
N LEU A 32 7.71 2.51 12.84
CA LEU A 32 7.49 1.98 11.51
C LEU A 32 6.16 1.23 11.43
N ARG A 33 5.51 1.29 10.28
CA ARG A 33 4.26 0.56 10.04
C ARG A 33 4.51 -0.74 9.27
N LEU A 34 3.70 -1.73 9.58
CA LEU A 34 3.65 -3.00 8.86
C LEU A 34 2.41 -3.06 7.97
N THR A 35 2.45 -3.88 6.93
CA THR A 35 1.31 -4.05 5.99
C THR A 35 0.10 -4.75 6.62
N ASN A 36 0.25 -5.34 7.80
CA ASN A 36 -0.85 -5.88 8.61
C ASN A 36 -1.50 -4.84 9.54
N GLY A 37 -1.03 -3.57 9.47
CA GLY A 37 -1.54 -2.48 10.29
C GLY A 37 -0.86 -2.31 11.67
N ALA A 38 -0.01 -3.23 12.08
CA ALA A 38 0.77 -3.11 13.31
C ALA A 38 1.92 -2.11 13.17
N THR A 39 2.56 -1.77 14.27
CA THR A 39 3.76 -0.91 14.32
C THR A 39 4.89 -1.60 15.06
N ILE A 40 6.13 -1.30 14.65
CA ILE A 40 7.35 -1.69 15.35
C ILE A 40 8.27 -0.47 15.45
N THR A 41 9.26 -0.54 16.37
CA THR A 41 10.32 0.47 16.41
C THR A 41 11.41 0.16 15.36
N GLY A 42 12.21 1.18 15.02
CA GLY A 42 13.38 0.98 14.18
C GLY A 42 14.41 0.06 14.83
N ALA A 43 14.53 0.08 16.16
CA ALA A 43 15.39 -0.84 16.90
C ALA A 43 14.93 -2.29 16.78
N GLU A 44 13.64 -2.56 16.93
CA GLU A 44 13.04 -3.90 16.70
C GLU A 44 13.23 -4.37 15.25
N LEU A 45 13.17 -3.45 14.26
CA LEU A 45 13.47 -3.79 12.88
C LEU A 45 14.88 -4.29 12.72
N VAL A 46 15.87 -3.57 13.27
CA VAL A 46 17.30 -3.96 13.20
C VAL A 46 17.49 -5.34 13.83
N GLU A 47 16.95 -5.58 15.01
CA GLU A 47 17.03 -6.86 15.70
C GLU A 47 16.43 -8.00 14.85
N ARG A 48 15.26 -7.82 14.28
CA ARG A 48 14.58 -8.84 13.46
C ARG A 48 15.26 -9.09 12.12
N THR A 49 15.88 -8.06 11.50
CA THR A 49 16.57 -8.20 10.21
C THR A 49 17.76 -9.14 10.30
N PHE A 50 18.39 -9.25 11.46
CA PHE A 50 19.48 -10.19 11.68
C PHE A 50 19.03 -11.63 12.04
N THR A 51 17.76 -11.82 12.40
CA THR A 51 17.26 -13.11 12.89
C THR A 51 16.27 -13.81 11.95
N GLU A 52 15.59 -13.08 11.06
CA GLU A 52 14.55 -13.61 10.17
C GLU A 52 14.66 -13.06 8.74
N HIS A 53 14.15 -13.83 7.76
CA HIS A 53 14.06 -13.40 6.37
C HIS A 53 12.91 -12.39 6.22
N GLY A 54 13.20 -11.11 6.44
CA GLY A 54 12.25 -10.01 6.28
C GLY A 54 12.38 -9.32 4.92
N LEU A 55 11.27 -8.82 4.37
CA LEU A 55 11.25 -7.92 3.21
C LEU A 55 10.97 -6.50 3.69
N ALA A 56 11.93 -5.59 3.56
CA ALA A 56 11.77 -4.18 3.83
C ALA A 56 11.50 -3.41 2.53
N THR A 57 10.46 -2.57 2.52
CA THR A 57 10.11 -1.72 1.38
C THR A 57 10.42 -0.26 1.71
N LEU A 58 11.32 0.34 0.93
CA LEU A 58 11.67 1.75 1.02
C LEU A 58 10.70 2.60 0.20
N ILE A 59 10.15 3.66 0.78
CA ILE A 59 9.24 4.58 0.12
C ILE A 59 9.80 6.00 0.12
N HIS A 60 9.91 6.58 -1.06
CA HIS A 60 10.32 7.98 -1.19
C HIS A 60 9.19 8.91 -0.71
N PRO A 61 9.42 9.81 0.27
CA PRO A 61 8.36 10.59 0.91
C PRO A 61 7.65 11.57 -0.03
N VAL A 62 8.30 12.00 -1.13
CA VAL A 62 7.75 12.96 -2.09
C VAL A 62 7.30 12.30 -3.39
N LYS A 63 8.06 11.34 -3.92
CA LYS A 63 7.77 10.69 -5.21
C LYS A 63 6.81 9.52 -5.13
N GLY A 64 6.59 8.95 -3.94
CA GLY A 64 5.78 7.75 -3.78
C GLY A 64 6.37 6.52 -4.48
N PRO A 65 5.56 5.49 -4.74
CA PRO A 65 6.02 4.24 -5.35
C PRO A 65 6.33 4.35 -6.85
N VAL A 66 7.20 3.48 -7.35
CA VAL A 66 7.77 3.50 -8.71
C VAL A 66 6.98 2.65 -9.71
N ASN A 67 6.91 3.07 -10.98
CA ASN A 67 6.04 2.52 -12.04
C ASN A 67 6.50 1.20 -12.66
N LEU A 68 5.53 0.35 -13.06
CA LEU A 68 5.67 -0.77 -13.98
C LEU A 68 4.53 -0.76 -15.03
N TYR A 69 4.86 -1.08 -16.29
CA TYR A 69 4.04 -0.87 -17.49
C TYR A 69 2.85 -1.84 -17.71
N ARG A 70 2.06 -1.57 -18.77
CA ARG A 70 0.79 -2.21 -19.12
C ARG A 70 0.95 -3.47 -19.96
N THR A 71 0.93 -4.64 -19.33
CA THR A 71 0.73 -5.92 -20.03
C THR A 71 -0.33 -6.80 -19.36
N SER A 72 -0.84 -6.44 -18.20
CA SER A 72 -1.85 -7.21 -17.47
C SER A 72 -2.80 -6.30 -16.71
N ARG A 73 -4.07 -6.70 -16.65
CA ARG A 73 -5.07 -6.09 -15.76
C ARG A 73 -4.76 -6.37 -14.28
N TYR A 74 -4.14 -7.50 -14.01
CA TYR A 74 -3.86 -7.92 -12.63
C TYR A 74 -2.51 -7.39 -12.18
N ALA A 75 -2.49 -6.81 -10.99
CA ALA A 75 -1.26 -6.40 -10.33
C ALA A 75 -0.37 -7.61 -10.03
N THR A 76 0.92 -7.45 -10.29
CA THR A 76 1.93 -8.44 -9.89
C THR A 76 2.07 -8.49 -8.37
N GLU A 77 2.70 -9.55 -7.85
CA GLU A 77 2.98 -9.66 -6.42
C GLU A 77 3.81 -8.47 -5.90
N LYS A 78 4.81 -8.03 -6.67
CA LYS A 78 5.60 -6.83 -6.32
C LYS A 78 4.75 -5.57 -6.24
N GLN A 79 3.83 -5.37 -7.18
CA GLN A 79 2.91 -4.22 -7.14
C GLN A 79 1.95 -4.30 -5.95
N ARG A 80 1.49 -5.49 -5.57
CA ARG A 80 0.67 -5.71 -4.37
C ARG A 80 1.41 -5.31 -3.11
N GLN A 81 2.66 -5.76 -2.97
CA GLN A 81 3.52 -5.42 -1.83
C GLN A 81 3.79 -3.91 -1.77
N MET A 82 4.08 -3.26 -2.90
CA MET A 82 4.30 -1.81 -2.97
C MET A 82 3.03 -1.02 -2.61
N ALA A 83 1.85 -1.42 -3.09
CA ALA A 83 0.59 -0.77 -2.76
C ALA A 83 0.23 -0.94 -1.29
N ALA A 84 0.49 -2.11 -0.71
CA ALA A 84 0.31 -2.39 0.71
C ALA A 84 1.29 -1.60 1.58
N ALA A 85 2.53 -1.42 1.12
CA ALA A 85 3.53 -0.60 1.79
C ALA A 85 3.16 0.89 1.79
N GLU A 86 2.58 1.39 0.69
CA GLU A 86 2.08 2.77 0.60
C GLU A 86 0.87 3.00 1.52
N ASN A 87 -0.07 2.06 1.56
CA ASN A 87 -1.29 2.15 2.34
C ASN A 87 -1.48 0.86 3.16
N PRO A 88 -0.98 0.80 4.41
CA PRO A 88 -1.08 -0.39 5.28
C PRO A 88 -2.51 -0.78 5.66
N THR A 89 -3.45 0.13 5.44
CA THR A 89 -4.89 -0.09 5.62
C THR A 89 -5.65 0.49 4.43
N CYS A 90 -6.89 0.08 4.26
CA CYS A 90 -7.78 0.66 3.26
C CYS A 90 -7.86 2.18 3.44
N PRO A 91 -7.56 3.00 2.40
CA PRO A 91 -7.49 4.45 2.52
C PRO A 91 -8.86 5.15 2.56
N TRP A 92 -9.95 4.40 2.61
CA TRP A 92 -11.32 4.91 2.75
C TRP A 92 -11.63 5.20 4.22
N PRO A 93 -11.89 6.47 4.62
CA PRO A 93 -12.19 6.81 6.03
C PRO A 93 -13.58 6.30 6.46
N PRO A 94 -13.75 5.82 7.68
CA PRO A 94 -12.78 5.51 8.75
C PRO A 94 -12.31 4.04 8.73
N CYS A 95 -12.03 3.46 7.58
CA CYS A 95 -11.73 2.04 7.42
C CYS A 95 -10.34 1.67 7.99
N ASN A 96 -10.30 0.56 8.74
CA ASN A 96 -9.07 0.00 9.31
C ASN A 96 -8.74 -1.41 8.74
N HIS A 97 -9.35 -1.77 7.59
CA HIS A 97 -9.12 -3.07 6.99
C HIS A 97 -7.66 -3.21 6.54
N PRO A 98 -6.91 -4.22 7.00
CA PRO A 98 -5.49 -4.36 6.75
C PRO A 98 -5.21 -4.66 5.26
N ALA A 99 -4.07 -4.16 4.76
CA ALA A 99 -3.70 -4.22 3.36
C ALA A 99 -3.42 -5.66 2.86
N ASP A 100 -2.89 -6.53 3.71
CA ASP A 100 -2.61 -7.94 3.39
C ASP A 100 -3.88 -8.75 3.07
N LYS A 101 -5.04 -8.29 3.55
CA LYS A 101 -6.37 -8.87 3.26
C LYS A 101 -7.19 -8.04 2.26
N ALA A 102 -6.62 -6.96 1.74
CA ALA A 102 -7.28 -6.08 0.80
C ALA A 102 -7.08 -6.52 -0.66
N GLN A 103 -7.89 -5.97 -1.55
CA GLN A 103 -7.76 -6.12 -2.99
C GLN A 103 -6.93 -4.97 -3.56
N ILE A 104 -6.32 -5.18 -4.72
CA ILE A 104 -5.73 -4.08 -5.48
C ILE A 104 -6.81 -3.41 -6.33
N HIS A 105 -6.94 -2.12 -6.15
CA HIS A 105 -7.89 -1.24 -6.83
C HIS A 105 -7.16 -0.30 -7.80
N HIS A 106 -7.75 -0.11 -8.99
CA HIS A 106 -7.31 0.89 -9.96
C HIS A 106 -8.02 2.22 -9.69
N LEU A 107 -7.28 3.27 -9.35
CA LEU A 107 -7.84 4.61 -9.10
C LEU A 107 -8.60 5.14 -10.32
N LYS A 108 -8.03 5.00 -11.52
CA LYS A 108 -8.73 5.09 -12.79
C LYS A 108 -9.04 3.67 -13.23
N ALA A 109 -10.32 3.32 -13.32
CA ALA A 109 -10.75 1.97 -13.64
C ALA A 109 -10.18 1.46 -14.97
N TRP A 110 -9.82 0.19 -15.03
CA TRP A 110 -9.29 -0.44 -16.24
C TRP A 110 -10.21 -0.26 -17.46
N LYS A 111 -11.53 -0.41 -17.27
CA LYS A 111 -12.53 -0.21 -18.33
C LYS A 111 -12.55 1.22 -18.89
N HIS A 112 -12.06 2.21 -18.14
CA HIS A 112 -11.92 3.60 -18.55
C HIS A 112 -10.48 3.96 -18.95
N GLY A 113 -9.66 2.99 -19.35
CA GLY A 113 -8.29 3.19 -19.81
C GLY A 113 -7.26 3.38 -18.69
N GLY A 114 -7.58 3.00 -17.47
CA GLY A 114 -6.62 2.98 -16.36
C GLY A 114 -5.51 1.94 -16.60
N LEU A 115 -4.29 2.27 -16.20
CA LEU A 115 -3.12 1.40 -16.36
C LEU A 115 -2.84 0.65 -15.05
N THR A 116 -2.22 -0.53 -15.14
CA THR A 116 -1.72 -1.27 -13.98
C THR A 116 -0.32 -0.75 -13.60
N ASN A 117 -0.24 0.55 -13.36
CA ASN A 117 0.96 1.26 -12.92
C ASN A 117 0.79 1.64 -11.45
N MET A 118 1.89 1.70 -10.69
CA MET A 118 1.82 2.00 -9.25
C MET A 118 1.14 3.33 -8.93
N GLU A 119 1.29 4.33 -9.78
CA GLU A 119 0.58 5.62 -9.66
C GLU A 119 -0.95 5.50 -9.68
N ASN A 120 -1.46 4.43 -10.34
CA ASN A 120 -2.89 4.15 -10.52
C ASN A 120 -3.40 3.00 -9.62
N LEU A 121 -2.54 2.40 -8.80
CA LEU A 121 -2.89 1.28 -7.94
C LEU A 121 -2.94 1.70 -6.47
N THR A 122 -3.82 1.08 -5.73
CA THR A 122 -3.89 1.15 -4.27
C THR A 122 -4.52 -0.11 -3.69
N VAL A 123 -4.38 -0.32 -2.39
CA VAL A 123 -5.17 -1.31 -1.67
C VAL A 123 -6.57 -0.77 -1.41
N CYS A 124 -7.58 -1.63 -1.46
CA CYS A 124 -8.95 -1.31 -1.07
C CYS A 124 -9.62 -2.55 -0.49
N CYS A 125 -10.33 -2.42 0.62
CA CYS A 125 -11.06 -3.57 1.14
C CYS A 125 -12.20 -3.98 0.19
N PRO A 126 -12.68 -5.23 0.20
CA PRO A 126 -13.70 -5.70 -0.72
C PRO A 126 -14.97 -4.85 -0.72
N TYR A 127 -15.41 -4.39 0.45
CA TYR A 127 -16.58 -3.53 0.59
C TYR A 127 -16.38 -2.18 -0.10
N HIS A 128 -15.31 -1.44 0.22
CA HIS A 128 -15.05 -0.12 -0.34
C HIS A 128 -14.66 -0.19 -1.82
N ASN A 129 -14.03 -1.28 -2.27
CA ASN A 129 -13.80 -1.52 -3.69
C ASN A 129 -15.12 -1.64 -4.47
N GLY A 130 -16.15 -2.26 -3.88
CA GLY A 130 -17.48 -2.36 -4.48
C GLY A 130 -18.30 -1.08 -4.49
N VAL A 131 -18.05 -0.14 -3.55
CA VAL A 131 -18.80 1.14 -3.45
C VAL A 131 -18.04 2.32 -4.04
N ASN A 132 -16.77 2.14 -4.42
CA ASN A 132 -15.95 3.18 -5.05
C ASN A 132 -16.56 3.61 -6.38
N GLN A 133 -16.62 4.91 -6.61
CA GLN A 133 -17.21 5.45 -7.84
C GLN A 133 -16.15 5.50 -8.94
N ASP A 134 -16.15 4.47 -9.79
CA ASP A 134 -15.15 4.28 -10.84
C ASP A 134 -15.32 5.21 -12.04
N ASP A 135 -16.56 5.70 -12.28
CA ASP A 135 -16.85 6.62 -13.38
C ASP A 135 -16.52 8.05 -12.95
N PRO A 136 -15.51 8.70 -13.56
CA PRO A 136 -15.14 10.07 -13.22
C PRO A 136 -16.21 11.11 -13.60
N ASN A 137 -17.13 10.76 -14.50
CA ASN A 137 -18.21 11.64 -14.98
C ASN A 137 -19.53 11.44 -14.22
N ALA A 138 -19.62 10.41 -13.37
CA ALA A 138 -20.83 10.20 -12.58
C ALA A 138 -20.90 11.21 -11.42
N PRO A 139 -22.12 11.59 -10.98
CA PRO A 139 -22.29 12.43 -9.80
C PRO A 139 -21.58 11.85 -8.59
N PRO A 140 -20.87 12.65 -7.76
CA PRO A 140 -20.07 12.15 -6.65
C PRO A 140 -20.94 11.75 -5.44
N LEU A 141 -21.80 10.75 -5.62
CA LEU A 141 -22.75 10.32 -4.57
C LEU A 141 -22.04 9.64 -3.39
N ARG A 142 -21.03 8.80 -3.66
CA ARG A 142 -20.32 8.01 -2.65
C ARG A 142 -18.86 8.39 -2.51
N GLY A 143 -18.33 9.14 -3.48
CA GLY A 143 -16.92 9.46 -3.55
C GLY A 143 -16.06 8.32 -4.12
N ARG A 144 -14.80 8.57 -4.24
CA ARG A 144 -13.81 7.65 -4.83
C ARG A 144 -12.45 7.82 -4.19
N LEU A 145 -11.60 6.83 -4.36
CA LEU A 145 -10.17 6.95 -4.07
C LEU A 145 -9.47 7.66 -5.23
N ALA A 146 -8.64 8.62 -4.92
CA ALA A 146 -7.81 9.35 -5.89
C ALA A 146 -6.43 9.66 -5.30
N ARG A 147 -5.44 9.86 -6.16
CA ARG A 147 -4.11 10.30 -5.74
C ARG A 147 -4.07 11.83 -5.74
N VAL A 148 -3.90 12.39 -4.54
CA VAL A 148 -3.83 13.84 -4.32
C VAL A 148 -2.49 14.15 -3.64
N ASN A 149 -1.67 14.99 -4.26
CA ASN A 149 -0.33 15.34 -3.77
C ASN A 149 0.54 14.10 -3.45
N GLY A 150 0.55 13.12 -4.37
CA GLY A 150 1.33 11.88 -4.25
C GLY A 150 0.75 10.83 -3.29
N LYS A 151 -0.31 11.11 -2.56
CA LYS A 151 -0.94 10.18 -1.59
C LYS A 151 -2.35 9.79 -2.03
N VAL A 152 -2.70 8.53 -1.82
CA VAL A 152 -4.08 8.05 -2.07
C VAL A 152 -4.99 8.53 -0.94
N ARG A 153 -6.11 9.15 -1.33
CA ARG A 153 -7.13 9.67 -0.41
C ARG A 153 -8.52 9.46 -1.00
N TRP A 154 -9.49 9.34 -0.10
CA TRP A 154 -10.88 9.45 -0.50
C TRP A 154 -11.21 10.91 -0.86
N VAL A 155 -11.91 11.09 -1.99
CA VAL A 155 -12.39 12.38 -2.47
C VAL A 155 -13.86 12.27 -2.89
N ARG A 156 -14.58 13.36 -2.78
CA ARG A 156 -15.99 13.47 -3.13
C ARG A 156 -16.18 14.28 -4.41
#